data_088d07ec33047c8dd7db2cfb5b985552
#
_entry.id   088d07ec33047c8dd7db2cfb5b985552
#
_cell.length_a   1.000
_cell.length_b   1.000
_cell.length_c   1.000
_cell.angle_alpha   90.00
_cell.angle_beta   90.00
_cell.angle_gamma   90.00
#
_symmetry.space_group_name_H-M   'P 1'
#
loop_
_entity.id
_entity.type
_entity.pdbx_description
1 polymer ?
#
loop_
_entity_poly.entity_id
_entity_poly.type
_entity_poly.pdbx_seq_one_letter_code
_entity_poly.pdbx_strand_id
1 'polypeptide(L)'
;MNPSVPDFFERVRPIRMRDPLAQFLGAPRDGGMEYSYLDAVKLTGHSCPTVAGAYQATAEALTELYPGELPERGAIRVELRGAAEEGVTGVVASVAALITGAAGEGGFKGIAGRFARQGLLAFHAPISKDLRFTRVDTGAAVDIDLPAAPAMSAELRDALRKALSPVSSSADRAQFAQGWQARVEALLRSEATA
;
A
#
# COMPACT_ATOMS: atom_id res chain seq x y z
N MET A 1 4.47 -22.03 7.74
CA MET A 1 5.84 -21.48 7.69
C MET A 1 5.71 -19.98 7.47
N ASN A 2 6.26 -19.15 8.35
CA ASN A 2 6.39 -17.73 8.05
C ASN A 2 7.43 -17.57 6.94
N PRO A 3 7.18 -16.72 5.91
CA PRO A 3 8.17 -16.47 4.87
C PRO A 3 9.42 -15.87 5.49
N SER A 4 10.60 -16.27 4.99
CA SER A 4 11.85 -15.59 5.34
C SER A 4 11.88 -14.23 4.63
N VAL A 5 11.63 -13.18 5.37
CA VAL A 5 11.59 -11.80 4.88
C VAL A 5 12.69 -10.97 5.55
N PRO A 6 13.11 -9.84 4.95
CA PRO A 6 14.06 -8.93 5.60
C PRO A 6 13.56 -8.45 6.97
N ASP A 7 14.45 -8.39 7.97
CA ASP A 7 14.12 -8.02 9.36
C ASP A 7 13.46 -6.64 9.49
N PHE A 8 13.70 -5.74 8.54
CA PHE A 8 13.10 -4.41 8.60
C PHE A 8 11.58 -4.43 8.42
N PHE A 9 10.99 -5.49 7.83
CA PHE A 9 9.55 -5.61 7.69
C PHE A 9 8.82 -5.56 9.04
N GLU A 10 9.43 -6.16 10.07
CA GLU A 10 8.89 -6.17 11.44
C GLU A 10 8.96 -4.78 12.12
N ARG A 11 9.82 -3.90 11.61
CA ARG A 11 9.96 -2.52 12.12
C ARG A 11 9.02 -1.52 11.46
N VAL A 12 8.40 -1.89 10.35
CA VAL A 12 7.39 -1.06 9.68
C VAL A 12 6.12 -1.06 10.52
N ARG A 13 5.66 0.12 10.93
CA ARG A 13 4.44 0.25 11.72
C ARG A 13 3.23 -0.30 10.95
N PRO A 14 2.48 -1.24 11.52
CA PRO A 14 1.29 -1.75 10.85
C PRO A 14 0.16 -0.72 10.88
N ILE A 15 -0.69 -0.77 9.85
CA ILE A 15 -1.87 0.07 9.72
C ILE A 15 -3.05 -0.64 10.37
N ARG A 16 -3.65 -0.01 11.39
CA ARG A 16 -4.82 -0.54 12.08
C ARG A 16 -6.09 0.09 11.54
N MET A 17 -7.10 -0.74 11.33
CA MET A 17 -8.41 -0.35 10.82
C MET A 17 -9.50 -0.99 11.67
N ARG A 18 -10.69 -0.40 11.67
CA ARG A 18 -11.92 -1.06 12.09
C ARG A 18 -12.76 -1.43 10.87
N ASP A 19 -13.17 -2.66 10.74
CA ASP A 19 -14.03 -3.13 9.66
C ASP A 19 -15.41 -3.50 10.18
N PRO A 20 -16.44 -2.65 9.95
CA PRO A 20 -17.80 -2.91 10.42
C PRO A 20 -18.45 -4.14 9.80
N LEU A 21 -18.08 -4.50 8.56
CA LEU A 21 -18.57 -5.73 7.93
C LEU A 21 -17.99 -6.97 8.62
N ALA A 22 -16.68 -6.97 8.88
CA ALA A 22 -16.03 -8.04 9.60
C ALA A 22 -16.60 -8.23 11.00
N GLN A 23 -16.86 -7.13 11.73
CA GLN A 23 -17.53 -7.13 13.01
C GLN A 23 -18.95 -7.73 12.92
N PHE A 24 -19.72 -7.29 11.95
CA PHE A 24 -21.10 -7.78 11.73
C PHE A 24 -21.13 -9.27 11.43
N LEU A 25 -20.15 -9.77 10.68
CA LEU A 25 -20.02 -11.19 10.33
C LEU A 25 -19.31 -12.02 11.44
N GLY A 26 -18.79 -11.37 12.49
CA GLY A 26 -18.18 -12.02 13.65
C GLY A 26 -16.74 -12.50 13.49
N ALA A 27 -16.01 -12.01 12.45
CA ALA A 27 -14.61 -12.38 12.22
C ALA A 27 -13.79 -11.22 11.60
N PRO A 28 -13.02 -10.48 12.39
CA PRO A 28 -12.87 -10.52 13.86
C PRO A 28 -14.09 -9.93 14.59
N ARG A 29 -14.34 -10.37 15.83
CA ARG A 29 -15.55 -9.98 16.60
C ARG A 29 -15.62 -8.51 16.96
N ASP A 30 -14.48 -7.87 17.15
CA ASP A 30 -14.35 -6.44 17.45
C ASP A 30 -14.22 -5.58 16.18
N GLY A 31 -14.13 -6.20 15.00
CA GLY A 31 -13.89 -5.55 13.72
C GLY A 31 -12.45 -5.06 13.52
N GLY A 32 -11.56 -5.30 14.49
CA GLY A 32 -10.16 -4.86 14.40
C GLY A 32 -9.40 -5.60 13.31
N MET A 33 -8.74 -4.86 12.42
CA MET A 33 -7.87 -5.38 11.38
C MET A 33 -6.52 -4.68 11.43
N GLU A 34 -5.45 -5.45 11.21
CA GLU A 34 -4.10 -4.93 11.15
C GLU A 34 -3.45 -5.37 9.83
N TYR A 35 -2.93 -4.39 9.09
CA TYR A 35 -2.25 -4.60 7.82
C TYR A 35 -0.77 -4.29 7.99
N SER A 36 0.07 -5.31 7.90
CA SER A 36 1.54 -5.16 7.88
C SER A 36 2.04 -4.83 6.47
N TYR A 37 3.26 -4.33 6.37
CA TYR A 37 3.92 -4.19 5.07
C TYR A 37 4.05 -5.55 4.34
N LEU A 38 4.23 -6.64 5.08
CA LEU A 38 4.26 -7.98 4.52
C LEU A 38 2.94 -8.36 3.82
N ASP A 39 1.79 -7.87 4.29
CA ASP A 39 0.50 -8.14 3.63
C ASP A 39 0.42 -7.45 2.27
N ALA A 40 0.94 -6.23 2.15
CA ALA A 40 1.07 -5.55 0.85
C ALA A 40 2.04 -6.32 -0.09
N VAL A 41 3.14 -6.84 0.44
CA VAL A 41 4.10 -7.67 -0.33
C VAL A 41 3.46 -9.00 -0.77
N LYS A 42 2.67 -9.65 0.09
CA LYS A 42 1.94 -10.87 -0.28
C LYS A 42 0.91 -10.62 -1.38
N LEU A 43 0.21 -9.48 -1.31
CA LEU A 43 -0.75 -9.08 -2.33
C LEU A 43 -0.08 -8.90 -3.70
N THR A 44 1.04 -8.21 -3.74
CA THR A 44 1.73 -7.82 -4.99
C THR A 44 2.77 -8.83 -5.47
N GLY A 45 3.12 -9.82 -4.63
CA GLY A 45 4.09 -10.88 -4.92
C GLY A 45 5.56 -10.44 -4.81
N HIS A 46 5.84 -9.18 -4.45
CA HIS A 46 7.21 -8.66 -4.35
C HIS A 46 7.30 -7.42 -3.48
N SER A 47 8.51 -7.14 -2.97
CA SER A 47 8.84 -5.90 -2.26
C SER A 47 9.61 -4.96 -3.19
N CYS A 48 9.06 -3.76 -3.41
CA CYS A 48 9.70 -2.73 -4.23
C CYS A 48 9.34 -1.32 -3.72
N PRO A 49 10.03 -0.27 -4.19
CA PRO A 49 9.72 1.09 -3.79
C PRO A 49 8.27 1.53 -4.08
N THR A 50 7.65 1.03 -5.15
CA THR A 50 6.24 1.33 -5.46
C THR A 50 5.30 0.77 -4.39
N VAL A 51 5.48 -0.49 -3.99
CA VAL A 51 4.67 -1.13 -2.94
C VAL A 51 4.88 -0.44 -1.59
N ALA A 52 6.15 -0.11 -1.28
CA ALA A 52 6.49 0.62 -0.07
C ALA A 52 5.88 2.03 -0.05
N GLY A 53 6.00 2.78 -1.15
CA GLY A 53 5.43 4.12 -1.27
C GLY A 53 3.90 4.13 -1.19
N ALA A 54 3.23 3.15 -1.83
CA ALA A 54 1.78 3.01 -1.73
C ALA A 54 1.32 2.69 -0.30
N TYR A 55 2.06 1.85 0.42
CA TYR A 55 1.80 1.54 1.82
C TYR A 55 1.94 2.78 2.71
N GLN A 56 3.04 3.53 2.56
CA GLN A 56 3.30 4.78 3.30
C GLN A 56 2.25 5.85 2.99
N ALA A 57 1.99 6.14 1.71
CA ALA A 57 1.00 7.13 1.30
C ALA A 57 -0.39 6.82 1.87
N THR A 58 -0.75 5.52 1.94
CA THR A 58 -2.00 5.10 2.57
C THR A 58 -1.97 5.34 4.08
N ALA A 59 -0.87 5.01 4.78
CA ALA A 59 -0.73 5.22 6.22
C ALA A 59 -0.79 6.72 6.59
N GLU A 60 -0.11 7.57 5.82
CA GLU A 60 -0.11 9.03 5.97
C GLU A 60 -1.53 9.58 5.82
N ALA A 61 -2.21 9.25 4.71
CA ALA A 61 -3.58 9.69 4.45
C ALA A 61 -4.54 9.30 5.57
N LEU A 62 -4.46 8.07 6.06
CA LEU A 62 -5.31 7.59 7.15
C LEU A 62 -5.02 8.31 8.47
N THR A 63 -3.76 8.61 8.76
CA THR A 63 -3.37 9.37 9.96
C THR A 63 -3.91 10.79 9.92
N GLU A 64 -3.87 11.44 8.76
CA GLU A 64 -4.38 12.81 8.58
C GLU A 64 -5.92 12.85 8.63
N LEU A 65 -6.60 11.87 7.99
CA LEU A 65 -8.06 11.83 7.96
C LEU A 65 -8.71 11.41 9.27
N TYR A 66 -8.01 10.67 10.12
CA TYR A 66 -8.55 10.12 11.37
C TYR A 66 -7.65 10.48 12.58
N PRO A 67 -7.50 11.77 12.90
CA PRO A 67 -6.63 12.18 14.01
C PRO A 67 -7.19 11.65 15.34
N GLY A 68 -6.47 10.70 15.94
CA GLY A 68 -6.87 10.09 17.21
C GLY A 68 -8.01 9.06 17.13
N GLU A 69 -8.50 8.76 15.93
CA GLU A 69 -9.55 7.76 15.69
C GLU A 69 -8.98 6.55 14.96
N LEU A 70 -9.66 5.40 15.08
CA LEU A 70 -9.34 4.22 14.27
C LEU A 70 -10.06 4.32 12.92
N PRO A 71 -9.34 4.33 11.78
CA PRO A 71 -9.95 4.46 10.46
C PRO A 71 -10.96 3.33 10.18
N GLU A 72 -12.07 3.68 9.54
CA GLU A 72 -13.13 2.73 9.20
C GLU A 72 -12.92 2.17 7.78
N ARG A 73 -12.69 0.86 7.70
CA ARG A 73 -12.50 0.13 6.43
C ARG A 73 -13.83 0.05 5.67
N GLY A 74 -13.82 0.51 4.41
CA GLY A 74 -15.02 0.62 3.56
C GLY A 74 -15.78 1.91 3.70
N ALA A 75 -15.29 2.86 4.51
CA ALA A 75 -15.81 4.23 4.57
C ALA A 75 -14.82 5.25 3.96
N ILE A 76 -13.91 4.79 3.11
CA ILE A 76 -12.88 5.62 2.47
C ILE A 76 -12.96 5.41 0.97
N ARG A 77 -13.15 6.50 0.22
CA ARG A 77 -12.97 6.52 -1.23
C ARG A 77 -11.51 6.78 -1.54
N VAL A 78 -10.99 6.04 -2.52
CA VAL A 78 -9.63 6.20 -3.04
C VAL A 78 -9.71 6.55 -4.51
N GLU A 79 -9.10 7.65 -4.89
CA GLU A 79 -9.07 8.16 -6.26
C GLU A 79 -7.61 8.31 -6.69
N LEU A 80 -7.29 7.83 -7.90
CA LEU A 80 -5.98 7.90 -8.49
C LEU A 80 -6.01 8.82 -9.73
N ARG A 81 -4.98 9.67 -9.87
CA ARG A 81 -4.85 10.58 -11.01
C ARG A 81 -4.64 9.82 -12.32
N GLY A 82 -3.81 8.78 -12.30
CA GLY A 82 -3.48 7.97 -13.47
C GLY A 82 -4.56 6.96 -13.83
N ALA A 83 -4.48 6.43 -15.04
CA ALA A 83 -5.27 5.28 -15.47
C ALA A 83 -4.79 3.98 -14.78
N ALA A 84 -5.66 2.97 -14.69
CA ALA A 84 -5.33 1.72 -14.02
C ALA A 84 -4.12 1.00 -14.65
N GLU A 85 -3.99 1.10 -15.98
CA GLU A 85 -2.91 0.51 -16.78
C GLU A 85 -1.68 1.42 -16.91
N GLU A 86 -1.73 2.66 -16.43
CA GLU A 86 -0.65 3.62 -16.55
C GLU A 86 0.45 3.37 -15.52
N GLY A 87 1.65 3.04 -16.00
CA GLY A 87 2.84 2.89 -15.16
C GLY A 87 2.65 1.92 -13.99
N VAL A 88 2.67 2.44 -12.77
CA VAL A 88 2.53 1.66 -11.53
C VAL A 88 1.19 1.89 -10.82
N THR A 89 0.28 2.65 -11.43
CA THR A 89 -0.99 3.11 -10.82
C THR A 89 -1.84 1.93 -10.31
N GLY A 90 -1.95 0.85 -11.09
CA GLY A 90 -2.70 -0.34 -10.68
C GLY A 90 -2.13 -1.04 -9.45
N VAL A 91 -0.79 -1.07 -9.31
CA VAL A 91 -0.13 -1.63 -8.11
C VAL A 91 -0.42 -0.77 -6.88
N VAL A 92 -0.31 0.56 -7.02
CA VAL A 92 -0.62 1.52 -5.96
C VAL A 92 -2.07 1.38 -5.51
N ALA A 93 -3.00 1.34 -6.46
CA ALA A 93 -4.43 1.13 -6.21
C ALA A 93 -4.70 -0.17 -5.44
N SER A 94 -4.01 -1.26 -5.81
CA SER A 94 -4.19 -2.56 -5.15
C SER A 94 -3.77 -2.53 -3.68
N VAL A 95 -2.66 -1.85 -3.35
CA VAL A 95 -2.21 -1.70 -1.96
C VAL A 95 -3.17 -0.83 -1.15
N ALA A 96 -3.59 0.32 -1.70
CA ALA A 96 -4.57 1.18 -1.04
C ALA A 96 -5.91 0.45 -0.83
N ALA A 97 -6.38 -0.31 -1.82
CA ALA A 97 -7.60 -1.11 -1.75
C ALA A 97 -7.51 -2.24 -0.72
N LEU A 98 -6.36 -2.92 -0.60
CA LEU A 98 -6.14 -3.93 0.44
C LEU A 98 -6.44 -3.36 1.83
N ILE A 99 -5.91 -2.19 2.12
CA ILE A 99 -5.99 -1.56 3.43
C ILE A 99 -7.37 -0.95 3.67
N THR A 100 -7.83 -0.09 2.75
CA THR A 100 -9.07 0.70 2.91
C THR A 100 -10.34 -0.10 2.62
N GLY A 101 -10.23 -1.22 1.91
CA GLY A 101 -11.38 -1.97 1.40
C GLY A 101 -12.09 -1.30 0.23
N ALA A 102 -11.56 -0.21 -0.31
CA ALA A 102 -12.13 0.44 -1.49
C ALA A 102 -12.05 -0.49 -2.70
N ALA A 103 -13.13 -0.56 -3.46
CA ALA A 103 -13.21 -1.36 -4.68
C ALA A 103 -13.93 -0.58 -5.79
N GLY A 104 -13.59 -0.89 -7.04
CA GLY A 104 -14.29 -0.37 -8.21
C GLY A 104 -15.68 -1.00 -8.39
N GLU A 105 -16.18 -1.01 -9.63
CA GLU A 105 -17.52 -1.51 -9.97
C GLU A 105 -17.75 -2.98 -9.60
N GLY A 106 -16.70 -3.81 -9.61
CA GLY A 106 -16.76 -5.23 -9.21
C GLY A 106 -16.74 -5.45 -7.69
N GLY A 107 -16.74 -4.40 -6.87
CA GLY A 107 -16.68 -4.49 -5.42
C GLY A 107 -17.93 -5.10 -4.78
N PHE A 108 -17.78 -5.47 -3.49
CA PHE A 108 -18.89 -5.99 -2.70
C PHE A 108 -20.05 -4.98 -2.62
N LYS A 109 -21.25 -5.40 -2.99
CA LYS A 109 -22.45 -4.55 -3.07
C LYS A 109 -23.10 -4.25 -1.73
N GLY A 110 -22.65 -4.91 -0.67
CA GLY A 110 -23.17 -4.75 0.68
C GLY A 110 -24.29 -5.74 1.02
N ILE A 111 -24.82 -5.61 2.22
CA ILE A 111 -25.93 -6.38 2.77
C ILE A 111 -27.01 -5.38 3.20
N ALA A 112 -28.21 -5.51 2.63
CA ALA A 112 -29.35 -4.64 2.95
C ALA A 112 -29.00 -3.14 2.92
N GLY A 113 -28.24 -2.70 1.91
CA GLY A 113 -27.83 -1.30 1.73
C GLY A 113 -26.67 -0.83 2.63
N ARG A 114 -26.04 -1.75 3.38
CA ARG A 114 -24.91 -1.43 4.29
C ARG A 114 -23.64 -2.15 3.84
N PHE A 115 -22.50 -1.63 4.25
CA PHE A 115 -21.17 -2.26 4.06
C PHE A 115 -20.73 -2.40 2.61
N ALA A 116 -21.26 -1.62 1.68
CA ALA A 116 -20.84 -1.64 0.29
C ALA A 116 -19.37 -1.19 0.17
N ARG A 117 -18.64 -1.84 -0.72
CA ARG A 117 -17.24 -1.52 -1.10
C ARG A 117 -17.14 -1.04 -2.54
N GLN A 118 -18.20 -1.29 -3.32
CA GLN A 118 -18.32 -0.93 -4.72
C GLN A 118 -18.30 0.60 -4.89
N GLY A 119 -17.65 1.08 -5.96
CA GLY A 119 -17.61 2.50 -6.31
C GLY A 119 -16.75 3.36 -5.41
N LEU A 120 -15.92 2.75 -4.56
CA LEU A 120 -14.99 3.46 -3.66
C LEU A 120 -13.58 3.61 -4.23
N LEU A 121 -13.26 2.96 -5.36
CA LEU A 121 -11.98 3.07 -6.04
C LEU A 121 -12.21 3.61 -7.45
N ALA A 122 -11.53 4.70 -7.79
CA ALA A 122 -11.64 5.34 -9.10
C ALA A 122 -10.26 5.70 -9.66
N PHE A 123 -10.15 5.67 -10.98
CA PHE A 123 -8.97 6.05 -11.75
C PHE A 123 -9.29 7.26 -12.63
N HIS A 124 -8.25 7.90 -13.20
CA HIS A 124 -8.41 9.08 -14.04
C HIS A 124 -9.12 10.24 -13.33
N ALA A 125 -8.94 10.34 -12.01
CA ALA A 125 -9.57 11.39 -11.22
C ALA A 125 -8.91 12.76 -11.51
N PRO A 126 -9.69 13.85 -11.59
CA PRO A 126 -9.17 15.20 -11.84
C PRO A 126 -8.58 15.80 -10.55
N ILE A 127 -7.56 15.15 -9.99
CA ILE A 127 -6.85 15.55 -8.77
C ILE A 127 -5.43 16.02 -9.10
N SER A 128 -4.85 16.85 -8.23
CA SER A 128 -3.54 17.47 -8.47
C SER A 128 -2.37 16.56 -8.08
N LYS A 129 -2.56 15.71 -7.06
CA LYS A 129 -1.57 14.76 -6.57
C LYS A 129 -1.80 13.35 -7.11
N ASP A 130 -1.00 12.39 -6.71
CA ASP A 130 -1.09 11.02 -7.23
C ASP A 130 -2.34 10.29 -6.73
N LEU A 131 -2.71 10.50 -5.44
CA LEU A 131 -3.87 9.89 -4.79
C LEU A 131 -4.68 10.94 -4.02
N ARG A 132 -5.98 10.69 -3.93
CA ARG A 132 -6.90 11.32 -2.98
C ARG A 132 -7.60 10.25 -2.17
N PHE A 133 -7.64 10.47 -0.86
CA PHE A 133 -8.44 9.68 0.07
C PHE A 133 -9.54 10.57 0.64
N THR A 134 -10.79 10.10 0.61
CA THR A 134 -11.94 10.87 1.09
C THR A 134 -12.75 10.04 2.06
N ARG A 135 -13.00 10.55 3.25
CA ARG A 135 -13.96 9.96 4.21
C ARG A 135 -15.38 10.08 3.64
N VAL A 136 -16.09 8.97 3.58
CA VAL A 136 -17.46 8.94 3.04
C VAL A 136 -18.45 9.62 3.98
N ASP A 137 -18.21 9.54 5.29
CA ASP A 137 -19.09 10.08 6.34
C ASP A 137 -19.04 11.61 6.46
N THR A 138 -17.86 12.20 6.38
CA THR A 138 -17.64 13.64 6.58
C THR A 138 -17.37 14.41 5.30
N GLY A 139 -16.94 13.73 4.25
CA GLY A 139 -16.42 14.35 3.03
C GLY A 139 -15.02 14.96 3.17
N ALA A 140 -14.38 14.82 4.31
CA ALA A 140 -12.99 15.25 4.49
C ALA A 140 -12.08 14.49 3.53
N ALA A 141 -11.16 15.20 2.89
CA ALA A 141 -10.27 14.61 1.88
C ALA A 141 -8.83 15.07 2.07
N VAL A 142 -7.89 14.20 1.73
CA VAL A 142 -6.47 14.48 1.68
C VAL A 142 -5.90 14.01 0.35
N ASP A 143 -5.06 14.84 -0.25
CA ASP A 143 -4.30 14.53 -1.46
C ASP A 143 -2.86 14.20 -1.08
N ILE A 144 -2.36 13.06 -1.56
CA ILE A 144 -1.01 12.56 -1.26
C ILE A 144 -0.26 12.30 -2.56
N ASP A 145 1.00 12.71 -2.62
CA ASP A 145 1.94 12.23 -3.63
C ASP A 145 2.64 10.97 -3.17
N LEU A 146 2.96 10.08 -4.09
CA LEU A 146 3.80 8.93 -3.77
C LEU A 146 5.20 9.41 -3.38
N PRO A 147 5.76 8.91 -2.28
CA PRO A 147 7.10 9.29 -1.87
C PRO A 147 8.11 8.90 -2.94
N ALA A 148 9.02 9.82 -3.25
CA ALA A 148 10.06 9.61 -4.24
C ALA A 148 11.02 8.50 -3.79
N ALA A 149 11.11 7.43 -4.57
CA ALA A 149 12.04 6.35 -4.28
C ALA A 149 13.49 6.85 -4.41
N PRO A 150 14.39 6.47 -3.48
CA PRO A 150 15.81 6.76 -3.62
C PRO A 150 16.33 6.32 -4.99
N ALA A 151 17.16 7.13 -5.64
CA ALA A 151 17.74 6.78 -6.94
C ALA A 151 18.55 5.46 -6.85
N MET A 152 18.54 4.68 -7.92
CA MET A 152 19.46 3.52 -8.01
C MET A 152 20.91 4.02 -8.13
N SER A 153 21.79 3.54 -7.24
CA SER A 153 23.22 3.81 -7.34
C SER A 153 23.83 3.10 -8.57
N ALA A 154 25.04 3.51 -8.96
CA ALA A 154 25.77 2.84 -10.03
C ALA A 154 26.02 1.37 -9.70
N GLU A 155 26.40 1.09 -8.45
CA GLU A 155 26.68 -0.26 -7.94
C GLU A 155 25.42 -1.15 -8.00
N LEU A 156 24.25 -0.61 -7.65
CA LEU A 156 23.00 -1.36 -7.70
C LEU A 156 22.58 -1.65 -9.14
N ARG A 157 22.80 -0.69 -10.07
CA ARG A 157 22.58 -0.94 -11.52
C ARG A 157 23.51 -2.01 -12.06
N ASP A 158 24.78 -2.03 -11.62
CA ASP A 158 25.74 -3.07 -12.00
C ASP A 158 25.34 -4.44 -11.43
N ALA A 159 24.94 -4.49 -10.16
CA ALA A 159 24.43 -5.71 -9.55
C ALA A 159 23.20 -6.25 -10.27
N LEU A 160 22.26 -5.39 -10.69
CA LEU A 160 21.10 -5.77 -11.50
C LEU A 160 21.52 -6.41 -12.83
N ARG A 161 22.46 -5.78 -13.55
CA ARG A 161 22.96 -6.33 -14.83
C ARG A 161 23.58 -7.72 -14.66
N LYS A 162 24.38 -7.92 -13.60
CA LYS A 162 24.98 -9.22 -13.27
C LYS A 162 23.90 -10.24 -12.89
N ALA A 163 22.93 -9.87 -12.05
CA ALA A 163 21.87 -10.75 -11.61
C ALA A 163 20.95 -11.22 -12.75
N LEU A 164 20.77 -10.41 -13.79
CA LEU A 164 19.98 -10.72 -15.00
C LEU A 164 20.79 -11.49 -16.07
N SER A 165 22.09 -11.66 -15.90
CA SER A 165 22.93 -12.38 -16.87
C SER A 165 22.53 -13.86 -16.92
N PRO A 166 22.52 -14.49 -18.13
CA PRO A 166 22.31 -15.95 -18.26
C PRO A 166 23.29 -16.80 -17.44
N VAL A 167 24.46 -16.24 -17.13
CA VAL A 167 25.54 -16.93 -16.33
C VAL A 167 25.58 -16.42 -14.89
N SER A 168 24.52 -15.76 -14.43
CA SER A 168 24.42 -15.21 -13.08
C SER A 168 24.58 -16.27 -12.01
N SER A 169 25.44 -16.02 -11.04
CA SER A 169 25.62 -16.88 -9.85
C SER A 169 24.50 -16.57 -8.79
N SER A 170 24.38 -17.46 -7.80
CA SER A 170 23.56 -17.22 -6.63
C SER A 170 24.03 -16.00 -5.83
N ALA A 171 25.35 -15.76 -5.79
CA ALA A 171 25.95 -14.61 -5.13
C ALA A 171 25.59 -13.29 -5.82
N ASP A 172 25.59 -13.24 -7.16
CA ASP A 172 25.17 -12.04 -7.92
C ASP A 172 23.72 -11.69 -7.64
N ARG A 173 22.83 -12.68 -7.63
CA ARG A 173 21.42 -12.48 -7.30
C ARG A 173 21.21 -12.04 -5.87
N ALA A 174 21.94 -12.62 -4.91
CA ALA A 174 21.86 -12.23 -3.50
C ALA A 174 22.36 -10.79 -3.28
N GLN A 175 23.45 -10.38 -3.93
CA GLN A 175 23.98 -9.02 -3.86
C GLN A 175 22.95 -8.01 -4.39
N PHE A 176 22.35 -8.30 -5.53
CA PHE A 176 21.29 -7.43 -6.07
C PHE A 176 20.09 -7.36 -5.11
N ALA A 177 19.58 -8.50 -4.62
CA ALA A 177 18.44 -8.55 -3.72
C ALA A 177 18.70 -7.74 -2.42
N GLN A 178 19.90 -7.84 -1.85
CA GLN A 178 20.29 -7.08 -0.67
C GLN A 178 20.27 -5.56 -0.94
N GLY A 179 20.90 -5.12 -2.03
CA GLY A 179 20.92 -3.70 -2.39
C GLY A 179 19.53 -3.16 -2.75
N TRP A 180 18.70 -4.00 -3.39
CA TRP A 180 17.30 -3.65 -3.69
C TRP A 180 16.48 -3.47 -2.42
N GLN A 181 16.56 -4.38 -1.46
CA GLN A 181 15.82 -4.28 -0.21
C GLN A 181 16.34 -3.16 0.70
N ALA A 182 17.64 -2.84 0.68
CA ALA A 182 18.18 -1.67 1.37
C ALA A 182 17.57 -0.36 0.83
N ARG A 183 17.33 -0.28 -0.49
CA ARG A 183 16.64 0.87 -1.11
C ARG A 183 15.17 0.98 -0.68
N VAL A 184 14.49 -0.14 -0.55
CA VAL A 184 13.10 -0.19 -0.03
C VAL A 184 13.07 0.24 1.44
N GLU A 185 13.98 -0.29 2.25
CA GLU A 185 14.10 0.07 3.67
C GLU A 185 14.37 1.56 3.86
N ALA A 186 15.25 2.16 3.05
CA ALA A 186 15.54 3.59 3.10
C ALA A 186 14.29 4.45 2.85
N LEU A 187 13.42 4.03 1.92
CA LEU A 187 12.14 4.68 1.68
C LEU A 187 11.23 4.60 2.91
N LEU A 188 11.05 3.39 3.47
CA LEU A 188 10.17 3.15 4.61
C LEU A 188 10.64 3.80 5.92
N ARG A 189 11.92 4.18 6.02
CA ARG A 189 12.49 4.87 7.20
C ARG A 189 12.33 6.39 7.14
N SER A 190 12.15 6.98 5.97
CA SER A 190 12.17 8.44 5.78
C SER A 190 11.07 9.20 6.54
N GLU A 191 10.02 8.52 7.00
CA GLU A 191 8.89 9.12 7.73
C GLU A 191 8.89 8.85 9.25
N ALA A 192 9.82 8.05 9.77
CA ALA A 192 9.91 7.82 11.22
C ALA A 192 10.43 9.04 12.00
N THR A 193 10.70 10.17 11.31
CA THR A 193 11.36 11.36 11.88
C THR A 193 10.50 12.64 11.76
N ALA A 194 9.22 12.54 11.40
CA ALA A 194 8.31 13.69 11.36
C ALA A 194 7.20 13.59 12.39
#